data_6afe14540d8f99bf3ce7cbf9eede5a8d
#
_entry.id   6afe14540d8f99bf3ce7cbf9eede5a8d
#
_cell.length_a   1.000
_cell.length_b   1.000
_cell.length_c   1.000
_cell.angle_alpha   90.00
_cell.angle_beta   90.00
_cell.angle_gamma   90.00
#
_symmetry.space_group_name_H-M   'P 1'
#
loop_
_entity.id
_entity.type
_entity.pdbx_description
1 polymer ?
#
loop_
_entity_poly.entity_id
_entity_poly.type
_entity_poly.pdbx_seq_one_letter_code
_entity_poly.pdbx_strand_id
1 'polypeptide(L)'
;MTDSPSLSAETSSDSPLATTLKILPAVSFSFVCYLTIGIPLAVLPTYAHLQLGYGTVLAGLVISTQYVATVLSRPRTGRLIDHLGPKPVVIYGLFACAASGLCNFLASFFTPSPAIALSLILLGRLFLGIGESMVGTGASIWGIGRTGSQHIAKVISWNGVATFGALSIGAPFGVFLLQSWGLASVGLLTIFLAVASVTLALRVPRIPATAPRHLPFAHVFWRVAPHGTALAFGGMGFGVLATFITLYFAQLHWTGAAFTLSLYGAAFICTRLLFVGLIPRLGGFPVAIVSLFIEIFGLLLLGFARVPSAAFAAAALIGFGFSLVFPALGVEAVRLLPVENRGTALGTYNLFIDLSLFLAGPIAGAIITRAGYPAAFFSCAAGVFFAFCLTVFLHSRKPA
;
A
#
# COMPACT_ATOMS: atom_id res chain seq x y z
N MET A 1 39.96 -41.77 27.02
CA MET A 1 39.00 -40.91 27.76
C MET A 1 39.37 -39.49 27.46
N THR A 2 38.73 -38.91 26.48
CA THR A 2 38.85 -37.48 26.12
C THR A 2 37.44 -36.98 25.91
N ASP A 3 36.94 -36.30 26.94
CA ASP A 3 35.63 -35.64 26.94
C ASP A 3 35.62 -34.51 25.91
N SER A 4 34.78 -34.63 24.89
CA SER A 4 34.42 -33.54 24.00
C SER A 4 33.30 -32.72 24.65
N PRO A 5 33.46 -31.40 24.84
CA PRO A 5 32.34 -30.57 25.30
C PRO A 5 31.32 -30.44 24.19
N SER A 6 30.12 -30.96 24.43
CA SER A 6 28.92 -30.70 23.61
C SER A 6 28.56 -29.21 23.67
N LEU A 7 28.87 -28.50 22.61
CA LEU A 7 28.31 -27.14 22.36
C LEU A 7 26.80 -27.28 22.09
N SER A 8 26.03 -27.32 23.16
CA SER A 8 24.60 -27.04 23.11
C SER A 8 24.42 -25.56 22.77
N ALA A 9 24.25 -25.24 21.46
CA ALA A 9 23.77 -23.97 21.02
C ALA A 9 22.34 -23.81 21.57
N GLU A 10 22.20 -23.17 22.71
CA GLU A 10 20.92 -22.66 23.21
C GLU A 10 20.39 -21.67 22.17
N THR A 11 19.50 -22.12 21.29
CA THR A 11 18.63 -21.27 20.54
C THR A 11 17.64 -20.65 21.52
N SER A 12 18.02 -19.52 22.12
CA SER A 12 17.12 -18.71 22.93
C SER A 12 15.95 -18.27 22.00
N SER A 13 14.83 -18.95 22.11
CA SER A 13 13.60 -18.55 21.47
C SER A 13 13.16 -17.21 22.09
N ASP A 14 13.46 -16.11 21.40
CA ASP A 14 12.97 -14.79 21.81
C ASP A 14 11.46 -14.89 22.09
N SER A 15 11.02 -14.34 23.20
CA SER A 15 9.59 -14.29 23.51
C SER A 15 8.82 -13.57 22.37
N PRO A 16 7.56 -13.93 22.10
CA PRO A 16 6.76 -13.27 21.06
C PRO A 16 6.71 -11.74 21.21
N LEU A 17 6.77 -11.25 22.46
CA LEU A 17 6.81 -9.82 22.79
C LEU A 17 8.17 -9.19 22.42
N ALA A 18 9.28 -9.83 22.75
CA ALA A 18 10.62 -9.34 22.43
C ALA A 18 10.82 -9.22 20.93
N THR A 19 10.35 -10.20 20.14
CA THR A 19 10.36 -10.16 18.68
C THR A 19 9.54 -8.97 18.14
N THR A 20 8.36 -8.73 18.72
CA THR A 20 7.49 -7.60 18.30
C THR A 20 8.18 -6.27 18.58
N LEU A 21 8.81 -6.09 19.74
CA LEU A 21 9.55 -4.88 20.09
C LEU A 21 10.76 -4.63 19.18
N LYS A 22 11.41 -5.68 18.68
CA LYS A 22 12.50 -5.55 17.69
C LYS A 22 12.00 -5.12 16.32
N ILE A 23 10.77 -5.49 15.94
CA ILE A 23 10.14 -5.12 14.65
C ILE A 23 9.61 -3.67 14.69
N LEU A 24 9.10 -3.22 15.83
CA LEU A 24 8.35 -1.98 15.98
C LEU A 24 9.02 -0.72 15.36
N PRO A 25 10.34 -0.48 15.51
CA PRO A 25 10.97 0.67 14.87
C PRO A 25 10.91 0.63 13.33
N ALA A 26 11.09 -0.54 12.72
CA ALA A 26 11.00 -0.68 11.27
C ALA A 26 9.56 -0.45 10.79
N VAL A 27 8.58 -1.00 11.50
CA VAL A 27 7.15 -0.83 11.22
C VAL A 27 6.72 0.63 11.39
N SER A 28 7.27 1.38 12.36
CA SER A 28 6.95 2.79 12.56
C SER A 28 7.38 3.66 11.36
N PHE A 29 8.52 3.34 10.70
CA PHE A 29 8.92 4.04 9.48
C PHE A 29 7.95 3.79 8.33
N SER A 30 7.50 2.54 8.17
CA SER A 30 6.44 2.21 7.22
C SER A 30 5.15 2.97 7.56
N PHE A 31 4.72 2.95 8.82
CA PHE A 31 3.52 3.67 9.25
C PHE A 31 3.59 5.16 8.91
N VAL A 32 4.67 5.84 9.25
CA VAL A 32 4.82 7.27 8.95
C VAL A 32 4.87 7.52 7.44
N CYS A 33 5.61 6.73 6.68
CA CYS A 33 5.63 6.85 5.22
C CYS A 33 4.23 6.73 4.63
N TYR A 34 3.47 5.70 4.99
CA TYR A 34 2.11 5.53 4.49
C TYR A 34 1.10 6.54 5.07
N LEU A 35 1.38 7.12 6.22
CA LEU A 35 0.61 8.24 6.74
C LEU A 35 0.82 9.50 5.88
N THR A 36 2.07 9.78 5.44
CA THR A 36 2.35 10.87 4.50
C THR A 36 1.74 10.64 3.10
N ILE A 37 1.42 9.40 2.75
CA ILE A 37 0.64 9.04 1.55
C ILE A 37 -0.86 9.22 1.82
N GLY A 38 -1.35 8.71 2.95
CA GLY A 38 -2.78 8.71 3.31
C GLY A 38 -3.36 10.11 3.48
N ILE A 39 -2.61 11.02 4.13
CA ILE A 39 -3.06 12.40 4.38
C ILE A 39 -3.46 13.11 3.06
N PRO A 40 -2.64 13.16 2.01
CA PRO A 40 -3.01 13.79 0.75
C PRO A 40 -3.86 12.91 -0.19
N LEU A 41 -4.09 11.65 0.14
CA LEU A 41 -4.73 10.67 -0.76
C LEU A 41 -6.14 11.09 -1.20
N ALA A 42 -6.99 11.47 -0.24
CA ALA A 42 -8.34 11.95 -0.50
C ALA A 42 -8.42 13.46 -0.79
N VAL A 43 -7.39 14.20 -0.39
CA VAL A 43 -7.28 15.65 -0.50
C VAL A 43 -6.97 16.09 -1.92
N LEU A 44 -5.90 15.54 -2.51
CA LEU A 44 -5.35 16.07 -3.76
C LEU A 44 -6.25 15.89 -4.99
N PRO A 45 -6.95 14.76 -5.18
CA PRO A 45 -7.92 14.64 -6.28
C PRO A 45 -9.04 15.67 -6.17
N THR A 46 -9.56 15.87 -4.95
CA THR A 46 -10.61 16.86 -4.66
C THR A 46 -10.10 18.28 -4.88
N TYR A 47 -8.90 18.60 -4.42
CA TYR A 47 -8.26 19.90 -4.64
C TYR A 47 -8.04 20.19 -6.13
N ALA A 48 -7.49 19.21 -6.88
CA ALA A 48 -7.25 19.35 -8.31
C ALA A 48 -8.55 19.54 -9.10
N HIS A 49 -9.62 18.85 -8.73
CA HIS A 49 -10.90 18.92 -9.44
C HIS A 49 -11.72 20.17 -9.05
N LEU A 50 -11.96 20.39 -7.74
CA LEU A 50 -12.88 21.43 -7.26
C LEU A 50 -12.22 22.80 -7.13
N GLN A 51 -10.92 22.88 -6.79
CA GLN A 51 -10.25 24.18 -6.59
C GLN A 51 -9.39 24.61 -7.77
N LEU A 52 -8.74 23.69 -8.48
CA LEU A 52 -7.94 24.00 -9.66
C LEU A 52 -8.73 23.86 -10.98
N GLY A 53 -9.96 23.29 -10.97
CA GLY A 53 -10.85 23.19 -12.14
C GLY A 53 -10.48 22.10 -13.15
N TYR A 54 -9.61 21.13 -12.78
CA TYR A 54 -9.21 20.05 -13.68
C TYR A 54 -10.24 18.92 -13.75
N GLY A 55 -10.28 18.22 -14.90
CA GLY A 55 -11.17 17.08 -15.10
C GLY A 55 -10.79 15.85 -14.24
N THR A 56 -11.71 14.88 -14.12
CA THR A 56 -11.56 13.67 -13.29
C THR A 56 -10.36 12.80 -13.69
N VAL A 57 -9.97 12.78 -14.96
CA VAL A 57 -8.78 12.08 -15.46
C VAL A 57 -7.52 12.65 -14.82
N LEU A 58 -7.35 13.98 -14.83
CA LEU A 58 -6.21 14.65 -14.22
C LEU A 58 -6.24 14.52 -12.70
N ALA A 59 -7.41 14.57 -12.06
CA ALA A 59 -7.57 14.29 -10.64
C ALA A 59 -7.08 12.86 -10.28
N GLY A 60 -7.41 11.88 -11.12
CA GLY A 60 -6.91 10.51 -10.98
C GLY A 60 -5.39 10.41 -11.19
N LEU A 61 -4.85 11.11 -12.19
CA LEU A 61 -3.42 11.14 -12.48
C LEU A 61 -2.59 11.71 -11.32
N VAL A 62 -3.13 12.66 -10.55
CA VAL A 62 -2.46 13.20 -9.36
C VAL A 62 -2.05 12.06 -8.39
N ILE A 63 -2.91 11.08 -8.17
CA ILE A 63 -2.58 9.93 -7.32
C ILE A 63 -1.69 8.94 -8.07
N SER A 64 -2.02 8.61 -9.31
CA SER A 64 -1.32 7.62 -10.12
C SER A 64 0.15 7.95 -10.38
N THR A 65 0.50 9.24 -10.48
CA THR A 65 1.87 9.72 -10.68
C THR A 65 2.83 9.21 -9.60
N GLN A 66 2.37 9.09 -8.36
CA GLN A 66 3.17 8.50 -7.27
C GLN A 66 3.58 7.07 -7.61
N TYR A 67 2.63 6.24 -8.04
CA TYR A 67 2.89 4.81 -8.29
C TYR A 67 3.78 4.57 -9.50
N VAL A 68 3.79 5.47 -10.49
CA VAL A 68 4.80 5.47 -11.56
C VAL A 68 6.20 5.58 -10.96
N ALA A 69 6.41 6.57 -10.10
CA ALA A 69 7.71 6.78 -9.47
C ALA A 69 8.09 5.61 -8.55
N THR A 70 7.12 5.03 -7.82
CA THR A 70 7.32 3.85 -6.98
C THR A 70 7.80 2.67 -7.82
N VAL A 71 7.10 2.32 -8.90
CA VAL A 71 7.44 1.21 -9.80
C VAL A 71 8.84 1.40 -10.41
N LEU A 72 9.11 2.59 -10.98
CA LEU A 72 10.38 2.88 -11.65
C LEU A 72 11.58 2.95 -10.69
N SER A 73 11.35 3.33 -9.44
CA SER A 73 12.42 3.41 -8.43
C SER A 73 12.72 2.07 -7.74
N ARG A 74 11.80 1.10 -7.70
CA ARG A 74 11.99 -0.18 -6.99
C ARG A 74 13.27 -0.94 -7.36
N PRO A 75 13.66 -1.09 -8.64
CA PRO A 75 14.90 -1.80 -8.97
C PRO A 75 16.16 -1.07 -8.49
N ARG A 76 16.13 0.27 -8.50
CA ARG A 76 17.25 1.09 -7.96
C ARG A 76 17.29 1.02 -6.45
N THR A 77 16.15 1.06 -5.80
CA THR A 77 16.01 0.92 -4.34
C THR A 77 16.60 -0.40 -3.85
N GLY A 78 16.27 -1.51 -4.51
CA GLY A 78 16.84 -2.82 -4.16
C GLY A 78 18.37 -2.79 -4.20
N ARG A 79 18.95 -2.31 -5.32
CA ARG A 79 20.42 -2.17 -5.45
C ARG A 79 21.05 -1.26 -4.40
N LEU A 80 20.39 -0.13 -4.07
CA LEU A 80 20.87 0.77 -3.02
C LEU A 80 20.89 0.08 -1.65
N ILE A 81 19.87 -0.72 -1.32
CA ILE A 81 19.82 -1.49 -0.08
C ILE A 81 20.94 -2.52 -0.04
N ASP A 82 21.21 -3.22 -1.14
CA ASP A 82 22.27 -4.21 -1.25
C ASP A 82 23.67 -3.60 -1.02
N HIS A 83 23.89 -2.36 -1.49
CA HIS A 83 25.18 -1.67 -1.35
C HIS A 83 25.34 -0.87 -0.06
N LEU A 84 24.31 -0.13 0.35
CA LEU A 84 24.37 0.82 1.48
C LEU A 84 23.78 0.23 2.77
N GLY A 85 23.04 -0.85 2.66
CA GLY A 85 22.18 -1.35 3.73
C GLY A 85 20.84 -0.63 3.83
N PRO A 86 19.88 -1.15 4.61
CA PRO A 86 18.52 -0.62 4.64
C PRO A 86 18.40 0.74 5.33
N LYS A 87 19.18 1.03 6.38
CA LYS A 87 19.07 2.28 7.16
C LYS A 87 19.27 3.55 6.34
N PRO A 88 20.35 3.74 5.56
CA PRO A 88 20.53 4.94 4.73
C PRO A 88 19.40 5.11 3.71
N VAL A 89 18.94 4.00 3.12
CA VAL A 89 17.89 4.03 2.11
C VAL A 89 16.56 4.47 2.71
N VAL A 90 16.20 4.01 3.91
CA VAL A 90 15.02 4.51 4.64
C VAL A 90 15.12 6.00 4.92
N ILE A 91 16.28 6.49 5.35
CA ILE A 91 16.51 7.92 5.62
C ILE A 91 16.34 8.75 4.31
N TYR A 92 16.92 8.31 3.19
CA TYR A 92 16.74 8.99 1.90
C TYR A 92 15.27 9.00 1.47
N GLY A 93 14.56 7.91 1.68
CA GLY A 93 13.12 7.82 1.40
C GLY A 93 12.29 8.78 2.26
N LEU A 94 12.62 8.94 3.54
CA LEU A 94 11.96 9.90 4.43
C LEU A 94 12.23 11.36 4.01
N PHE A 95 13.44 11.68 3.53
CA PHE A 95 13.71 12.99 2.93
C PHE A 95 12.91 13.23 1.65
N ALA A 96 12.71 12.19 0.82
CA ALA A 96 11.82 12.29 -0.33
C ALA A 96 10.36 12.55 0.09
N CYS A 97 9.87 11.91 1.16
CA CYS A 97 8.56 12.22 1.75
C CYS A 97 8.47 13.68 2.23
N ALA A 98 9.53 14.20 2.88
CA ALA A 98 9.59 15.61 3.28
C ALA A 98 9.57 16.57 2.08
N ALA A 99 10.30 16.23 1.00
CA ALA A 99 10.27 17.00 -0.25
C ALA A 99 8.87 17.02 -0.89
N SER A 100 8.14 15.90 -0.83
CA SER A 100 6.72 15.85 -1.25
C SER A 100 5.85 16.81 -0.42
N GLY A 101 6.01 16.81 0.89
CA GLY A 101 5.32 17.76 1.77
C GLY A 101 5.63 19.22 1.42
N LEU A 102 6.91 19.54 1.12
CA LEU A 102 7.33 20.86 0.69
C LEU A 102 6.66 21.28 -0.63
N CYS A 103 6.57 20.36 -1.60
CA CYS A 103 5.88 20.63 -2.86
C CYS A 103 4.39 20.95 -2.64
N ASN A 104 3.69 20.19 -1.78
CA ASN A 104 2.30 20.46 -1.44
C ASN A 104 2.13 21.80 -0.69
N PHE A 105 3.06 22.11 0.21
CA PHE A 105 3.09 23.40 0.92
C PHE A 105 3.28 24.56 -0.07
N LEU A 106 4.25 24.45 -0.98
CA LEU A 106 4.47 25.49 -2.00
C LEU A 106 3.28 25.63 -2.95
N ALA A 107 2.65 24.51 -3.37
CA ALA A 107 1.49 24.51 -4.24
C ALA A 107 0.33 25.35 -3.68
N SER A 108 0.18 25.41 -2.34
CA SER A 108 -0.87 26.20 -1.70
C SER A 108 -0.81 27.70 -1.96
N PHE A 109 0.38 28.26 -2.28
CA PHE A 109 0.55 29.65 -2.62
C PHE A 109 0.23 29.97 -4.09
N PHE A 110 0.14 28.94 -4.93
CA PHE A 110 -0.07 29.09 -6.37
C PHE A 110 -1.48 28.68 -6.81
N THR A 111 -2.46 28.67 -5.92
CA THR A 111 -3.88 28.38 -6.24
C THR A 111 -4.41 29.30 -7.38
N PRO A 112 -4.04 30.61 -7.45
CA PRO A 112 -4.45 31.46 -8.58
C PRO A 112 -3.81 31.08 -9.93
N SER A 113 -2.77 30.24 -9.92
CA SER A 113 -2.08 29.73 -11.10
C SER A 113 -2.19 28.20 -11.17
N PRO A 114 -3.32 27.64 -11.63
CA PRO A 114 -3.61 26.21 -11.52
C PRO A 114 -2.53 25.29 -12.12
N ALA A 115 -1.90 25.72 -13.22
CA ALA A 115 -0.85 24.95 -13.88
C ALA A 115 0.42 24.80 -13.00
N ILE A 116 0.82 25.88 -12.29
CA ILE A 116 1.97 25.85 -11.39
C ILE A 116 1.63 24.98 -10.17
N ALA A 117 0.45 25.17 -9.57
CA ALA A 117 0.00 24.38 -8.45
C ALA A 117 -0.04 22.86 -8.78
N LEU A 118 -0.63 22.51 -9.93
CA LEU A 118 -0.68 21.11 -10.39
C LEU A 118 0.72 20.55 -10.63
N SER A 119 1.62 21.29 -11.26
CA SER A 119 2.99 20.86 -11.52
C SER A 119 3.75 20.58 -10.23
N LEU A 120 3.61 21.45 -9.21
CA LEU A 120 4.19 21.22 -7.88
C LEU A 120 3.60 19.98 -7.19
N ILE A 121 2.29 19.80 -7.26
CA ILE A 121 1.63 18.61 -6.71
C ILE A 121 2.16 17.34 -7.39
N LEU A 122 2.23 17.31 -8.73
CA LEU A 122 2.75 16.15 -9.47
C LEU A 122 4.21 15.87 -9.13
N LEU A 123 5.05 16.91 -9.03
CA LEU A 123 6.44 16.77 -8.59
C LEU A 123 6.51 16.19 -7.17
N GLY A 124 5.69 16.68 -6.25
CA GLY A 124 5.56 16.13 -4.90
C GLY A 124 5.17 14.66 -4.90
N ARG A 125 4.27 14.26 -5.80
CA ARG A 125 3.88 12.84 -5.95
C ARG A 125 5.03 11.97 -6.47
N LEU A 126 5.86 12.47 -7.36
CA LEU A 126 7.07 11.75 -7.81
C LEU A 126 8.04 11.52 -6.64
N PHE A 127 8.32 12.56 -5.83
CA PHE A 127 9.15 12.41 -4.63
C PHE A 127 8.54 11.40 -3.65
N LEU A 128 7.22 11.46 -3.44
CA LEU A 128 6.53 10.53 -2.53
C LEU A 128 6.62 9.08 -2.98
N GLY A 129 6.49 8.81 -4.29
CA GLY A 129 6.64 7.47 -4.84
C GLY A 129 8.06 6.91 -4.67
N ILE A 130 9.09 7.73 -4.89
CA ILE A 130 10.48 7.36 -4.59
C ILE A 130 10.63 7.06 -3.09
N GLY A 131 10.07 7.92 -2.23
CA GLY A 131 10.08 7.75 -0.78
C GLY A 131 9.40 6.45 -0.35
N GLU A 132 8.23 6.15 -0.89
CA GLU A 132 7.48 4.91 -0.65
C GLU A 132 8.30 3.67 -1.02
N SER A 133 8.90 3.66 -2.22
CA SER A 133 9.75 2.56 -2.66
C SER A 133 10.91 2.32 -1.69
N MET A 134 11.60 3.39 -1.28
CA MET A 134 12.77 3.32 -0.41
C MET A 134 12.41 2.94 1.02
N VAL A 135 11.39 3.57 1.62
CA VAL A 135 10.98 3.28 3.00
C VAL A 135 10.30 1.93 3.09
N GLY A 136 9.33 1.62 2.22
CA GLY A 136 8.57 0.37 2.28
C GLY A 136 9.46 -0.86 2.12
N THR A 137 10.38 -0.85 1.14
CA THR A 137 11.34 -1.94 0.93
C THR A 137 12.41 -1.96 2.02
N GLY A 138 13.00 -0.80 2.33
CA GLY A 138 14.08 -0.68 3.30
C GLY A 138 13.65 -1.04 4.72
N ALA A 139 12.49 -0.57 5.18
CA ALA A 139 11.96 -0.91 6.51
C ALA A 139 11.63 -2.40 6.64
N SER A 140 11.08 -3.03 5.59
CA SER A 140 10.82 -4.47 5.58
C SER A 140 12.11 -5.27 5.72
N ILE A 141 13.15 -4.96 4.94
CA ILE A 141 14.46 -5.63 5.01
C ILE A 141 15.14 -5.33 6.36
N TRP A 142 15.02 -4.09 6.85
CA TRP A 142 15.56 -3.72 8.16
C TRP A 142 14.91 -4.50 9.30
N GLY A 143 13.58 -4.66 9.28
CA GLY A 143 12.83 -5.47 10.24
C GLY A 143 13.24 -6.94 10.21
N ILE A 144 13.34 -7.54 9.03
CA ILE A 144 13.75 -8.93 8.84
C ILE A 144 15.18 -9.15 9.34
N GLY A 145 16.10 -8.26 8.99
CA GLY A 145 17.50 -8.37 9.41
C GLY A 145 17.71 -8.24 10.94
N ARG A 146 16.79 -7.56 11.64
CA ARG A 146 16.82 -7.43 13.10
C ARG A 146 16.21 -8.63 13.83
N THR A 147 15.33 -9.37 13.19
CA THR A 147 14.57 -10.46 13.82
C THR A 147 14.91 -11.84 13.29
N GLY A 148 15.62 -11.90 12.17
CA GLY A 148 15.97 -13.15 11.49
C GLY A 148 14.91 -13.63 10.51
N SER A 149 15.32 -14.50 9.59
CA SER A 149 14.50 -15.02 8.49
C SER A 149 13.28 -15.82 8.93
N GLN A 150 13.32 -16.42 10.15
CA GLN A 150 12.18 -17.14 10.73
C GLN A 150 10.97 -16.24 11.02
N HIS A 151 11.16 -14.92 11.12
CA HIS A 151 10.10 -13.95 11.45
C HIS A 151 9.62 -13.11 10.25
N ILE A 152 10.00 -13.46 9.01
CA ILE A 152 9.60 -12.75 7.79
C ILE A 152 8.08 -12.53 7.71
N ALA A 153 7.29 -13.59 7.94
CA ALA A 153 5.84 -13.52 7.91
C ALA A 153 5.28 -12.51 8.93
N LYS A 154 5.88 -12.45 10.13
CA LYS A 154 5.48 -11.50 11.18
C LYS A 154 5.81 -10.06 10.79
N VAL A 155 6.99 -9.79 10.21
CA VAL A 155 7.38 -8.46 9.72
C VAL A 155 6.43 -7.99 8.62
N ILE A 156 6.13 -8.85 7.64
CA ILE A 156 5.19 -8.54 6.53
C ILE A 156 3.79 -8.24 7.07
N SER A 157 3.31 -9.03 8.04
CA SER A 157 1.99 -8.81 8.64
C SER A 157 1.91 -7.46 9.35
N TRP A 158 2.88 -7.12 10.18
CA TRP A 158 2.94 -5.84 10.88
C TRP A 158 3.10 -4.65 9.93
N ASN A 159 3.91 -4.78 8.87
CA ASN A 159 4.00 -3.75 7.83
C ASN A 159 2.65 -3.54 7.13
N GLY A 160 1.91 -4.61 6.85
CA GLY A 160 0.56 -4.49 6.27
C GLY A 160 -0.42 -3.76 7.19
N VAL A 161 -0.41 -4.06 8.49
CA VAL A 161 -1.22 -3.35 9.49
C VAL A 161 -0.83 -1.87 9.55
N ALA A 162 0.48 -1.57 9.57
CA ALA A 162 0.99 -0.20 9.58
C ALA A 162 0.58 0.57 8.32
N THR A 163 0.75 -0.03 7.14
CA THR A 163 0.39 0.57 5.85
C THR A 163 -1.08 0.97 5.79
N PHE A 164 -1.96 0.00 5.97
CA PHE A 164 -3.40 0.28 5.82
C PHE A 164 -3.98 1.02 7.03
N GLY A 165 -3.41 0.85 8.22
CA GLY A 165 -3.74 1.67 9.38
C GLY A 165 -3.40 3.15 9.16
N ALA A 166 -2.22 3.42 8.62
CA ALA A 166 -1.79 4.77 8.29
C ALA A 166 -2.67 5.42 7.20
N LEU A 167 -2.99 4.67 6.13
CA LEU A 167 -3.89 5.16 5.07
C LEU A 167 -5.29 5.46 5.60
N SER A 168 -5.81 4.60 6.48
CA SER A 168 -7.17 4.73 7.04
C SER A 168 -7.32 5.92 7.96
N ILE A 169 -6.28 6.23 8.75
CA ILE A 169 -6.24 7.39 9.65
C ILE A 169 -5.89 8.64 8.84
N GLY A 170 -4.95 8.52 7.90
CA GLY A 170 -4.42 9.64 7.13
C GLY A 170 -5.48 10.30 6.25
N ALA A 171 -6.30 9.53 5.55
CA ALA A 171 -7.28 10.06 4.61
C ALA A 171 -8.32 10.99 5.28
N PRO A 172 -9.04 10.60 6.35
CA PRO A 172 -9.98 11.48 7.03
C PRO A 172 -9.27 12.66 7.71
N PHE A 173 -8.08 12.44 8.26
CA PHE A 173 -7.31 13.49 8.88
C PHE A 173 -6.83 14.53 7.86
N GLY A 174 -6.44 14.09 6.66
CA GLY A 174 -6.09 14.98 5.55
C GLY A 174 -7.27 15.85 5.10
N VAL A 175 -8.46 15.27 4.98
CA VAL A 175 -9.69 16.03 4.63
C VAL A 175 -10.00 17.07 5.73
N PHE A 176 -9.91 16.69 6.99
CA PHE A 176 -10.07 17.62 8.12
C PHE A 176 -9.08 18.79 8.05
N LEU A 177 -7.79 18.51 7.80
CA LEU A 177 -6.74 19.53 7.66
C LEU A 177 -7.04 20.49 6.51
N LEU A 178 -7.42 19.94 5.35
CA LEU A 178 -7.75 20.76 4.17
C LEU A 178 -8.90 21.71 4.46
N GLN A 179 -9.95 21.23 5.12
CA GLN A 179 -11.14 22.02 5.44
C GLN A 179 -10.87 23.09 6.51
N SER A 180 -10.02 22.80 7.49
CA SER A 180 -9.75 23.69 8.62
C SER A 180 -8.64 24.73 8.33
N TRP A 181 -7.59 24.33 7.63
CA TRP A 181 -6.36 25.14 7.46
C TRP A 181 -5.78 25.12 6.04
N GLY A 182 -6.51 24.54 5.07
CA GLY A 182 -6.09 24.51 3.68
C GLY A 182 -4.95 23.54 3.37
N LEU A 183 -4.51 23.53 2.09
CA LEU A 183 -3.49 22.62 1.57
C LEU A 183 -2.11 22.80 2.25
N ALA A 184 -1.79 24.02 2.71
CA ALA A 184 -0.53 24.31 3.40
C ALA A 184 -0.33 23.42 4.63
N SER A 185 -1.39 23.18 5.42
CA SER A 185 -1.34 22.35 6.62
C SER A 185 -1.02 20.89 6.32
N VAL A 186 -1.53 20.37 5.21
CA VAL A 186 -1.24 19.01 4.70
C VAL A 186 0.24 18.88 4.38
N GLY A 187 0.81 19.88 3.68
CA GLY A 187 2.24 19.92 3.36
C GLY A 187 3.12 20.01 4.62
N LEU A 188 2.83 20.93 5.54
CA LEU A 188 3.59 21.12 6.77
C LEU A 188 3.58 19.88 7.66
N LEU A 189 2.42 19.24 7.83
CA LEU A 189 2.34 18.01 8.62
C LEU A 189 3.16 16.88 7.98
N THR A 190 3.11 16.74 6.65
CA THR A 190 3.93 15.75 5.93
C THR A 190 5.42 15.98 6.18
N ILE A 191 5.90 17.23 6.12
CA ILE A 191 7.29 17.58 6.43
C ILE A 191 7.63 17.21 7.86
N PHE A 192 6.79 17.61 8.82
CA PHE A 192 7.02 17.35 10.24
C PHE A 192 7.15 15.86 10.54
N LEU A 193 6.21 15.04 10.04
CA LEU A 193 6.21 13.58 10.24
C LEU A 193 7.46 12.93 9.64
N ALA A 194 7.84 13.32 8.42
CA ALA A 194 9.01 12.79 7.76
C ALA A 194 10.31 13.14 8.50
N VAL A 195 10.48 14.40 8.90
CA VAL A 195 11.67 14.87 9.64
C VAL A 195 11.74 14.22 11.03
N ALA A 196 10.61 14.11 11.75
CA ALA A 196 10.55 13.40 13.02
C ALA A 196 10.96 11.93 12.87
N SER A 197 10.54 11.28 11.78
CA SER A 197 10.95 9.91 11.48
C SER A 197 12.44 9.79 11.14
N VAL A 198 13.04 10.76 10.46
CA VAL A 198 14.49 10.78 10.22
C VAL A 198 15.24 10.81 11.55
N THR A 199 14.84 11.67 12.50
CA THR A 199 15.50 11.74 13.82
C THR A 199 15.40 10.41 14.58
N LEU A 200 14.27 9.71 14.47
CA LEU A 200 14.12 8.37 15.05
C LEU A 200 15.00 7.35 14.32
N ALA A 201 15.04 7.37 12.97
CA ALA A 201 15.85 6.44 12.16
C ALA A 201 17.34 6.57 12.47
N LEU A 202 17.84 7.76 12.77
CA LEU A 202 19.23 7.99 13.15
C LEU A 202 19.62 7.23 14.44
N ARG A 203 18.68 7.05 15.37
CA ARG A 203 18.90 6.36 16.66
C ARG A 203 18.85 4.82 16.54
N VAL A 204 18.24 4.27 15.48
CA VAL A 204 18.13 2.80 15.31
C VAL A 204 19.43 2.23 14.74
N PRO A 205 19.97 1.11 15.29
CA PRO A 205 21.22 0.51 14.81
C PRO A 205 21.18 0.11 13.34
N ARG A 206 22.32 0.19 12.67
CA ARG A 206 22.50 -0.30 11.29
C ARG A 206 22.53 -1.83 11.25
N ILE A 207 22.11 -2.38 10.11
CA ILE A 207 22.29 -3.78 9.76
C ILE A 207 23.24 -3.81 8.54
N PRO A 208 24.18 -4.77 8.50
CA PRO A 208 25.07 -4.93 7.35
C PRO A 208 24.27 -5.16 6.05
N ALA A 209 24.81 -4.69 4.94
CA ALA A 209 24.33 -5.08 3.63
C ALA A 209 24.59 -6.58 3.41
N THR A 210 23.60 -7.29 2.88
CA THR A 210 23.73 -8.72 2.59
C THR A 210 23.60 -8.85 1.07
N ALA A 211 24.67 -9.32 0.41
CA ALA A 211 24.64 -9.57 -1.03
C ALA A 211 23.85 -10.86 -1.32
N PRO A 212 22.70 -10.81 -1.96
CA PRO A 212 21.93 -11.99 -2.31
C PRO A 212 22.41 -12.59 -3.64
N ARG A 213 22.37 -13.92 -3.76
CA ARG A 213 22.43 -14.63 -5.04
C ARG A 213 21.06 -14.54 -5.71
N HIS A 214 20.93 -13.68 -6.72
CA HIS A 214 19.64 -13.46 -7.40
C HIS A 214 19.46 -14.36 -8.62
N LEU A 215 18.23 -14.93 -8.73
CA LEU A 215 17.73 -15.40 -10.03
C LEU A 215 17.47 -14.19 -10.95
N PRO A 216 17.57 -14.35 -12.28
CA PRO A 216 17.20 -13.29 -13.22
C PRO A 216 15.77 -12.79 -12.95
N PHE A 217 15.60 -11.48 -12.87
CA PHE A 217 14.31 -10.85 -12.57
C PHE A 217 13.17 -11.36 -13.48
N ALA A 218 13.43 -11.51 -14.78
CA ALA A 218 12.44 -12.00 -15.73
C ALA A 218 11.89 -13.39 -15.36
N HIS A 219 12.74 -14.30 -14.87
CA HIS A 219 12.32 -15.63 -14.45
C HIS A 219 11.41 -15.59 -13.23
N VAL A 220 11.74 -14.75 -12.26
CA VAL A 220 10.89 -14.52 -11.07
C VAL A 220 9.57 -13.88 -11.46
N PHE A 221 9.62 -12.85 -12.34
CA PHE A 221 8.45 -12.11 -12.80
C PHE A 221 7.40 -13.04 -13.43
N TRP A 222 7.78 -13.85 -14.41
CA TRP A 222 6.81 -14.72 -15.10
C TRP A 222 6.21 -15.82 -14.21
N ARG A 223 6.96 -16.29 -13.19
CA ARG A 223 6.41 -17.25 -12.22
C ARG A 223 5.42 -16.60 -11.26
N VAL A 224 5.66 -15.38 -10.84
CA VAL A 224 4.81 -14.64 -9.89
C VAL A 224 3.63 -13.96 -10.61
N ALA A 225 3.75 -13.67 -11.90
CA ALA A 225 2.78 -12.90 -12.67
C ALA A 225 1.31 -13.35 -12.55
N PRO A 226 0.96 -14.63 -12.58
CA PRO A 226 -0.45 -15.04 -12.44
C PRO A 226 -1.05 -14.61 -11.08
N HIS A 227 -0.29 -14.81 -9.99
CA HIS A 227 -0.70 -14.42 -8.63
C HIS A 227 -0.71 -12.90 -8.46
N GLY A 228 0.29 -12.23 -9.04
CA GLY A 228 0.38 -10.79 -9.08
C GLY A 228 -0.76 -10.13 -9.85
N THR A 229 -1.14 -10.71 -10.99
CA THR A 229 -2.29 -10.24 -11.79
C THR A 229 -3.59 -10.33 -11.01
N ALA A 230 -3.84 -11.45 -10.31
CA ALA A 230 -5.01 -11.57 -9.44
C ALA A 230 -5.00 -10.51 -8.32
N LEU A 231 -3.81 -10.26 -7.71
CA LEU A 231 -3.66 -9.18 -6.73
C LEU A 231 -3.93 -7.80 -7.35
N ALA A 232 -3.41 -7.53 -8.55
CA ALA A 232 -3.58 -6.24 -9.21
C ALA A 232 -5.06 -5.90 -9.43
N PHE A 233 -5.83 -6.84 -9.94
CA PHE A 233 -7.26 -6.64 -10.13
C PHE A 233 -8.01 -6.50 -8.79
N GLY A 234 -7.66 -7.27 -7.75
CA GLY A 234 -8.18 -7.08 -6.39
C GLY A 234 -7.83 -5.69 -5.82
N GLY A 235 -6.61 -5.19 -6.05
CA GLY A 235 -6.20 -3.87 -5.58
C GLY A 235 -6.89 -2.68 -6.25
N MET A 236 -7.44 -2.85 -7.46
CA MET A 236 -8.13 -1.76 -8.19
C MET A 236 -9.31 -1.20 -7.42
N GLY A 237 -10.07 -2.05 -6.70
CA GLY A 237 -11.19 -1.62 -5.87
C GLY A 237 -10.78 -0.57 -4.84
N PHE A 238 -9.69 -0.81 -4.12
CA PHE A 238 -9.13 0.17 -3.19
C PHE A 238 -8.65 1.44 -3.91
N GLY A 239 -7.93 1.31 -5.02
CA GLY A 239 -7.40 2.46 -5.77
C GLY A 239 -8.49 3.43 -6.23
N VAL A 240 -9.60 2.90 -6.76
CA VAL A 240 -10.74 3.70 -7.21
C VAL A 240 -11.52 4.29 -6.03
N LEU A 241 -11.77 3.50 -4.97
CA LEU A 241 -12.40 3.98 -3.75
C LEU A 241 -11.61 5.15 -3.15
N ALA A 242 -10.32 4.96 -2.93
CA ALA A 242 -9.46 5.96 -2.29
C ALA A 242 -9.34 7.26 -3.09
N THR A 243 -9.36 7.17 -4.43
CA THR A 243 -9.20 8.31 -5.32
C THR A 243 -10.52 9.09 -5.50
N PHE A 244 -11.64 8.40 -5.66
CA PHE A 244 -12.86 9.02 -6.15
C PHE A 244 -14.03 9.07 -5.16
N ILE A 245 -13.95 8.44 -3.98
CA ILE A 245 -15.08 8.41 -3.05
C ILE A 245 -15.48 9.81 -2.58
N THR A 246 -14.53 10.70 -2.37
CA THR A 246 -14.81 12.09 -1.96
C THR A 246 -15.54 12.87 -3.06
N LEU A 247 -15.15 12.67 -4.33
CA LEU A 247 -15.79 13.30 -5.48
C LEU A 247 -17.19 12.71 -5.74
N TYR A 248 -17.35 11.38 -5.54
CA TYR A 248 -18.65 10.72 -5.64
C TYR A 248 -19.64 11.25 -4.62
N PHE A 249 -19.22 11.41 -3.37
CA PHE A 249 -20.04 11.99 -2.31
C PHE A 249 -20.38 13.45 -2.58
N ALA A 250 -19.41 14.24 -3.09
CA ALA A 250 -19.63 15.63 -3.45
C ALA A 250 -20.67 15.76 -4.57
N GLN A 251 -20.61 14.91 -5.60
CA GLN A 251 -21.61 14.91 -6.69
C GLN A 251 -23.03 14.60 -6.20
N LEU A 252 -23.16 13.72 -5.23
CA LEU A 252 -24.46 13.32 -4.66
C LEU A 252 -24.90 14.21 -3.49
N HIS A 253 -24.13 15.25 -3.16
CA HIS A 253 -24.35 16.11 -1.99
C HIS A 253 -24.43 15.33 -0.66
N TRP A 254 -23.70 14.21 -0.56
CA TRP A 254 -23.61 13.40 0.64
C TRP A 254 -22.48 13.88 1.56
N THR A 255 -22.67 13.66 2.87
CA THR A 255 -21.67 13.93 3.89
C THR A 255 -20.99 12.62 4.34
N GLY A 256 -19.77 12.72 4.90
CA GLY A 256 -19.10 11.56 5.49
C GLY A 256 -18.18 10.78 4.52
N ALA A 257 -17.75 11.34 3.40
CA ALA A 257 -16.82 10.69 2.46
C ALA A 257 -15.54 10.17 3.15
N ALA A 258 -14.95 10.97 4.03
CA ALA A 258 -13.76 10.59 4.80
C ALA A 258 -14.02 9.39 5.72
N PHE A 259 -15.20 9.31 6.32
CA PHE A 259 -15.63 8.19 7.17
C PHE A 259 -15.72 6.88 6.37
N THR A 260 -16.06 6.95 5.09
CA THR A 260 -16.07 5.78 4.19
C THR A 260 -14.69 5.12 4.11
N LEU A 261 -13.63 5.91 3.98
CA LEU A 261 -12.25 5.40 3.97
C LEU A 261 -11.81 4.87 5.35
N SER A 262 -12.28 5.49 6.42
CA SER A 262 -12.03 4.98 7.78
C SER A 262 -12.68 3.62 7.99
N LEU A 263 -13.91 3.42 7.53
CA LEU A 263 -14.61 2.13 7.61
C LEU A 263 -13.93 1.05 6.79
N TYR A 264 -13.50 1.38 5.56
CA TYR A 264 -12.68 0.49 4.75
C TYR A 264 -11.46 0.01 5.54
N GLY A 265 -10.71 0.95 6.10
CA GLY A 265 -9.47 0.62 6.80
C GLY A 265 -9.69 -0.09 8.13
N ALA A 266 -10.71 0.27 8.88
CA ALA A 266 -11.08 -0.43 10.12
C ALA A 266 -11.45 -1.88 9.81
N ALA A 267 -12.32 -2.12 8.81
CA ALA A 267 -12.68 -3.47 8.37
C ALA A 267 -11.45 -4.25 7.88
N PHE A 268 -10.57 -3.61 7.09
CA PHE A 268 -9.32 -4.20 6.61
C PHE A 268 -8.43 -4.66 7.78
N ILE A 269 -8.20 -3.80 8.78
CA ILE A 269 -7.34 -4.10 9.93
C ILE A 269 -7.99 -5.20 10.79
N CYS A 270 -9.27 -5.07 11.13
CA CYS A 270 -9.99 -6.07 11.91
C CYS A 270 -9.93 -7.45 11.26
N THR A 271 -10.20 -7.53 9.95
CA THR A 271 -10.11 -8.78 9.19
C THR A 271 -8.70 -9.37 9.24
N ARG A 272 -7.69 -8.54 9.05
CA ARG A 272 -6.29 -8.97 9.10
C ARG A 272 -5.91 -9.53 10.46
N LEU A 273 -6.30 -8.87 11.53
CA LEU A 273 -5.97 -9.32 12.88
C LEU A 273 -6.72 -10.60 13.29
N LEU A 274 -7.99 -10.71 12.90
CA LEU A 274 -8.84 -11.83 13.31
C LEU A 274 -8.63 -13.09 12.45
N PHE A 275 -8.41 -12.93 11.15
CA PHE A 275 -8.51 -14.04 10.20
C PHE A 275 -7.21 -14.40 9.48
N VAL A 276 -6.08 -13.67 9.68
CA VAL A 276 -4.79 -14.03 9.05
C VAL A 276 -4.34 -15.45 9.39
N GLY A 277 -4.72 -15.98 10.54
CA GLY A 277 -4.45 -17.36 10.97
C GLY A 277 -5.18 -18.44 10.15
N LEU A 278 -6.14 -18.07 9.29
CA LEU A 278 -6.79 -19.00 8.37
C LEU A 278 -5.87 -19.42 7.21
N ILE A 279 -4.94 -18.55 6.78
CA ILE A 279 -4.05 -18.82 5.65
C ILE A 279 -3.17 -20.06 5.90
N PRO A 280 -2.51 -20.24 7.06
CA PRO A 280 -1.78 -21.48 7.35
C PRO A 280 -2.67 -22.72 7.48
N ARG A 281 -3.93 -22.56 7.89
CA ARG A 281 -4.87 -23.68 8.15
C ARG A 281 -5.56 -24.16 6.88
N LEU A 282 -6.04 -23.24 6.06
CA LEU A 282 -6.86 -23.54 4.88
C LEU A 282 -6.07 -23.46 3.56
N GLY A 283 -4.87 -22.86 3.59
CA GLY A 283 -4.10 -22.52 2.41
C GLY A 283 -4.44 -21.14 1.85
N GLY A 284 -3.54 -20.61 0.99
CA GLY A 284 -3.70 -19.28 0.42
C GLY A 284 -4.88 -19.17 -0.56
N PHE A 285 -5.03 -20.11 -1.48
CA PHE A 285 -6.08 -20.04 -2.51
C PHE A 285 -7.51 -20.00 -1.96
N PRO A 286 -7.95 -20.91 -1.06
CA PRO A 286 -9.31 -20.85 -0.51
C PRO A 286 -9.61 -19.53 0.18
N VAL A 287 -8.64 -19.02 0.97
CA VAL A 287 -8.80 -17.73 1.65
C VAL A 287 -8.92 -16.58 0.65
N ALA A 288 -8.08 -16.56 -0.41
CA ALA A 288 -8.14 -15.53 -1.45
C ALA A 288 -9.47 -15.57 -2.24
N ILE A 289 -9.98 -16.76 -2.57
CA ILE A 289 -11.25 -16.95 -3.29
C ILE A 289 -12.41 -16.34 -2.48
N VAL A 290 -12.54 -16.70 -1.20
CA VAL A 290 -13.60 -16.15 -0.34
C VAL A 290 -13.44 -14.64 -0.19
N SER A 291 -12.22 -14.15 -0.03
CA SER A 291 -11.92 -12.73 0.11
C SER A 291 -12.32 -11.92 -1.13
N LEU A 292 -11.91 -12.37 -2.33
CA LEU A 292 -12.29 -11.74 -3.60
C LEU A 292 -13.81 -11.77 -3.83
N PHE A 293 -14.47 -12.87 -3.45
CA PHE A 293 -15.93 -12.96 -3.55
C PHE A 293 -16.63 -11.90 -2.72
N ILE A 294 -16.21 -11.70 -1.47
CA ILE A 294 -16.77 -10.65 -0.59
C ILE A 294 -16.50 -9.25 -1.18
N GLU A 295 -15.32 -9.02 -1.73
CA GLU A 295 -14.94 -7.75 -2.34
C GLU A 295 -15.82 -7.40 -3.55
N ILE A 296 -16.16 -8.38 -4.40
CA ILE A 296 -17.11 -8.20 -5.52
C ILE A 296 -18.44 -7.66 -5.01
N PHE A 297 -19.01 -8.25 -3.95
CA PHE A 297 -20.27 -7.77 -3.38
C PHE A 297 -20.16 -6.36 -2.84
N GLY A 298 -19.04 -6.02 -2.19
CA GLY A 298 -18.78 -4.65 -1.74
C GLY A 298 -18.77 -3.65 -2.89
N LEU A 299 -18.08 -3.96 -4.00
CA LEU A 299 -18.01 -3.09 -5.18
C LEU A 299 -19.37 -2.95 -5.89
N LEU A 300 -20.12 -4.04 -6.01
CA LEU A 300 -21.48 -4.01 -6.57
C LEU A 300 -22.40 -3.16 -5.67
N LEU A 301 -22.37 -3.34 -4.37
CA LEU A 301 -23.14 -2.54 -3.41
C LEU A 301 -22.81 -1.06 -3.53
N LEU A 302 -21.51 -0.70 -3.71
CA LEU A 302 -21.11 0.68 -3.91
C LEU A 302 -21.66 1.26 -5.22
N GLY A 303 -21.65 0.47 -6.29
CA GLY A 303 -22.20 0.88 -7.60
C GLY A 303 -23.72 1.10 -7.57
N PHE A 304 -24.45 0.36 -6.73
CA PHE A 304 -25.89 0.52 -6.52
C PHE A 304 -26.26 1.46 -5.37
N ALA A 305 -25.29 2.02 -4.65
CA ALA A 305 -25.56 2.86 -3.49
C ALA A 305 -26.38 4.11 -3.86
N ARG A 306 -27.49 4.30 -3.19
CA ARG A 306 -28.37 5.48 -3.32
C ARG A 306 -28.48 6.31 -2.04
N VAL A 307 -27.83 5.83 -0.97
CA VAL A 307 -27.77 6.49 0.34
C VAL A 307 -26.35 6.33 0.92
N PRO A 308 -25.86 7.30 1.73
CA PRO A 308 -24.52 7.23 2.31
C PRO A 308 -24.25 5.95 3.11
N SER A 309 -25.26 5.45 3.84
CA SER A 309 -25.11 4.23 4.64
C SER A 309 -24.78 2.98 3.80
N ALA A 310 -25.34 2.88 2.59
CA ALA A 310 -25.00 1.79 1.67
C ALA A 310 -23.54 1.91 1.20
N ALA A 311 -23.05 3.11 0.92
CA ALA A 311 -21.64 3.34 0.56
C ALA A 311 -20.68 3.03 1.74
N PHE A 312 -21.08 3.32 2.97
CA PHE A 312 -20.34 2.96 4.18
C PHE A 312 -20.24 1.43 4.34
N ALA A 313 -21.35 0.72 4.21
CA ALA A 313 -21.36 -0.74 4.25
C ALA A 313 -20.53 -1.36 3.11
N ALA A 314 -20.65 -0.81 1.92
CA ALA A 314 -19.87 -1.22 0.75
C ALA A 314 -18.36 -1.08 0.98
N ALA A 315 -17.92 0.06 1.50
CA ALA A 315 -16.49 0.29 1.80
C ALA A 315 -15.97 -0.69 2.88
N ALA A 316 -16.76 -0.96 3.90
CA ALA A 316 -16.41 -1.96 4.91
C ALA A 316 -16.29 -3.36 4.30
N LEU A 317 -17.20 -3.76 3.40
CA LEU A 317 -17.12 -5.05 2.68
C LEU A 317 -15.89 -5.13 1.76
N ILE A 318 -15.59 -4.05 1.02
CA ILE A 318 -14.39 -3.99 0.17
C ILE A 318 -13.13 -4.14 1.03
N GLY A 319 -13.04 -3.42 2.15
CA GLY A 319 -11.91 -3.51 3.07
C GLY A 319 -11.77 -4.91 3.70
N PHE A 320 -12.89 -5.50 4.12
CA PHE A 320 -12.95 -6.86 4.64
C PHE A 320 -12.45 -7.86 3.58
N GLY A 321 -12.97 -7.80 2.36
CA GLY A 321 -12.62 -8.69 1.27
C GLY A 321 -11.16 -8.56 0.86
N PHE A 322 -10.68 -7.36 0.57
CA PHE A 322 -9.31 -7.17 0.08
C PHE A 322 -8.22 -7.49 1.12
N SER A 323 -8.53 -7.41 2.42
CA SER A 323 -7.55 -7.52 3.49
C SER A 323 -6.67 -8.77 3.42
N LEU A 324 -7.25 -9.94 3.13
CA LEU A 324 -6.51 -11.20 3.09
C LEU A 324 -6.02 -11.59 1.69
N VAL A 325 -6.43 -10.91 0.62
CA VAL A 325 -6.01 -11.21 -0.75
C VAL A 325 -4.50 -11.11 -0.88
N PHE A 326 -3.92 -10.01 -0.40
CA PHE A 326 -2.47 -9.80 -0.48
C PHE A 326 -1.65 -10.90 0.20
N PRO A 327 -1.84 -11.24 1.49
CA PRO A 327 -1.05 -12.29 2.13
C PRO A 327 -1.38 -13.70 1.63
N ALA A 328 -2.62 -13.96 1.25
CA ALA A 328 -3.06 -15.26 0.79
C ALA A 328 -2.42 -15.64 -0.56
N LEU A 329 -2.54 -14.77 -1.57
CA LEU A 329 -1.89 -14.97 -2.87
C LEU A 329 -0.36 -14.82 -2.77
N GLY A 330 0.14 -13.95 -1.88
CA GLY A 330 1.56 -13.76 -1.65
C GLY A 330 2.27 -15.02 -1.14
N VAL A 331 1.65 -15.76 -0.22
CA VAL A 331 2.18 -17.05 0.27
C VAL A 331 2.27 -18.05 -0.89
N GLU A 332 1.28 -18.15 -1.75
CA GLU A 332 1.29 -19.06 -2.90
C GLU A 332 2.34 -18.62 -3.94
N ALA A 333 2.46 -17.33 -4.24
CA ALA A 333 3.45 -16.78 -5.15
C ALA A 333 4.90 -17.06 -4.68
N VAL A 334 5.17 -16.86 -3.38
CA VAL A 334 6.51 -17.05 -2.80
C VAL A 334 6.90 -18.53 -2.75
N ARG A 335 5.94 -19.45 -2.59
CA ARG A 335 6.19 -20.91 -2.60
C ARG A 335 6.70 -21.43 -3.94
N LEU A 336 6.49 -20.73 -5.04
CA LEU A 336 6.95 -21.12 -6.37
C LEU A 336 8.48 -21.00 -6.55
N LEU A 337 9.18 -20.37 -5.60
CA LEU A 337 10.58 -20.03 -5.72
C LEU A 337 11.38 -20.59 -4.52
N PRO A 338 12.69 -20.89 -4.75
CA PRO A 338 13.59 -21.30 -3.68
C PRO A 338 13.64 -20.29 -2.54
N VAL A 339 14.00 -20.75 -1.33
CA VAL A 339 13.99 -19.95 -0.09
C VAL A 339 14.82 -18.67 -0.23
N GLU A 340 15.98 -18.77 -0.92
CA GLU A 340 16.93 -17.68 -1.15
C GLU A 340 16.33 -16.55 -2.03
N ASN A 341 15.33 -16.86 -2.85
CA ASN A 341 14.71 -15.92 -3.80
C ASN A 341 13.33 -15.42 -3.37
N ARG A 342 12.87 -15.78 -2.17
CA ARG A 342 11.55 -15.39 -1.64
C ARG A 342 11.41 -13.88 -1.48
N GLY A 343 12.49 -13.19 -1.11
CA GLY A 343 12.50 -11.72 -1.03
C GLY A 343 12.27 -11.07 -2.40
N THR A 344 12.96 -11.55 -3.44
CA THR A 344 12.78 -11.09 -4.82
C THR A 344 11.36 -11.40 -5.33
N ALA A 345 10.82 -12.59 -4.99
CA ALA A 345 9.45 -12.95 -5.32
C ALA A 345 8.43 -11.97 -4.73
N LEU A 346 8.58 -11.65 -3.44
CA LEU A 346 7.69 -10.73 -2.76
C LEU A 346 7.81 -9.29 -3.31
N GLY A 347 9.04 -8.84 -3.60
CA GLY A 347 9.27 -7.55 -4.25
C GLY A 347 8.61 -7.47 -5.63
N THR A 348 8.73 -8.53 -6.43
CA THR A 348 8.07 -8.65 -7.74
C THR A 348 6.53 -8.69 -7.58
N TYR A 349 6.03 -9.39 -6.58
CA TYR A 349 4.61 -9.47 -6.28
C TYR A 349 4.03 -8.09 -5.90
N ASN A 350 4.76 -7.30 -5.11
CA ASN A 350 4.40 -5.93 -4.75
C ASN A 350 4.31 -5.00 -5.97
N LEU A 351 5.10 -5.26 -7.02
CA LEU A 351 5.05 -4.47 -8.25
C LEU A 351 3.67 -4.48 -8.90
N PHE A 352 2.92 -5.60 -8.77
CA PHE A 352 1.59 -5.74 -9.36
C PHE A 352 0.55 -4.87 -8.63
N ILE A 353 0.63 -4.73 -7.31
CA ILE A 353 -0.26 -3.81 -6.59
C ILE A 353 0.06 -2.34 -6.92
N ASP A 354 1.34 -1.98 -7.04
CA ASP A 354 1.72 -0.62 -7.44
C ASP A 354 1.23 -0.30 -8.86
N LEU A 355 1.35 -1.26 -9.81
CA LEU A 355 0.84 -1.12 -11.17
C LEU A 355 -0.68 -0.97 -11.18
N SER A 356 -1.39 -1.72 -10.35
CA SER A 356 -2.83 -1.60 -10.17
C SER A 356 -3.23 -0.19 -9.73
N LEU A 357 -2.58 0.33 -8.70
CA LEU A 357 -2.86 1.66 -8.15
C LEU A 357 -2.47 2.78 -9.14
N PHE A 358 -1.43 2.56 -9.94
CA PHE A 358 -1.07 3.45 -11.04
C PHE A 358 -2.19 3.54 -12.09
N LEU A 359 -2.71 2.40 -12.52
CA LEU A 359 -3.72 2.33 -13.59
C LEU A 359 -5.13 2.71 -13.10
N ALA A 360 -5.45 2.50 -11.82
CA ALA A 360 -6.78 2.69 -11.27
C ALA A 360 -7.32 4.12 -11.47
N GLY A 361 -6.50 5.14 -11.19
CA GLY A 361 -6.90 6.54 -11.29
C GLY A 361 -7.30 6.96 -12.73
N PRO A 362 -6.39 6.86 -13.72
CA PRO A 362 -6.67 7.26 -15.10
C PRO A 362 -7.80 6.45 -15.76
N ILE A 363 -7.82 5.12 -15.55
CA ILE A 363 -8.84 4.25 -16.14
C ILE A 363 -10.21 4.57 -15.54
N ALA A 364 -10.32 4.64 -14.22
CA ALA A 364 -11.58 4.98 -13.57
C ALA A 364 -12.01 6.41 -13.90
N GLY A 365 -11.09 7.38 -13.94
CA GLY A 365 -11.38 8.74 -14.36
C GLY A 365 -11.97 8.84 -15.77
N ALA A 366 -11.43 8.07 -16.73
CA ALA A 366 -11.94 7.99 -18.09
C ALA A 366 -13.35 7.34 -18.15
N ILE A 367 -13.59 6.30 -17.35
CA ILE A 367 -14.91 5.67 -17.26
C ILE A 367 -15.91 6.62 -16.61
N ILE A 368 -15.54 7.30 -15.54
CA ILE A 368 -16.40 8.25 -14.82
C ILE A 368 -16.85 9.38 -15.76
N THR A 369 -15.92 9.92 -16.55
CA THR A 369 -16.22 11.00 -17.51
C THR A 369 -17.26 10.58 -18.56
N ARG A 370 -17.28 9.30 -18.97
CA ARG A 370 -18.16 8.78 -20.02
C ARG A 370 -19.47 8.19 -19.48
N ALA A 371 -19.43 7.52 -18.35
CA ALA A 371 -20.50 6.67 -17.85
C ALA A 371 -20.83 6.86 -16.36
N GLY A 372 -20.16 7.81 -15.68
CA GLY A 372 -20.38 8.14 -14.27
C GLY A 372 -19.68 7.21 -13.28
N TYR A 373 -19.75 7.57 -12.00
CA TYR A 373 -19.08 6.83 -10.91
C TYR A 373 -19.55 5.38 -10.76
N PRO A 374 -20.86 5.06 -10.84
CA PRO A 374 -21.31 3.68 -10.73
C PRO A 374 -20.65 2.74 -11.75
N ALA A 375 -20.45 3.21 -12.99
CA ALA A 375 -19.80 2.42 -14.03
C ALA A 375 -18.33 2.09 -13.68
N ALA A 376 -17.63 3.00 -13.04
CA ALA A 376 -16.26 2.73 -12.57
C ALA A 376 -16.25 1.65 -11.48
N PHE A 377 -17.20 1.67 -10.53
CA PHE A 377 -17.30 0.65 -9.49
C PHE A 377 -17.70 -0.72 -10.07
N PHE A 378 -18.62 -0.77 -11.02
CA PHE A 378 -18.97 -2.01 -11.73
C PHE A 378 -17.80 -2.56 -12.57
N SER A 379 -17.02 -1.69 -13.20
CA SER A 379 -15.81 -2.09 -13.92
C SER A 379 -14.76 -2.69 -12.98
N CYS A 380 -14.60 -2.13 -11.77
CA CYS A 380 -13.74 -2.73 -10.74
C CYS A 380 -14.30 -4.09 -10.27
N ALA A 381 -15.61 -4.21 -10.06
CA ALA A 381 -16.23 -5.49 -9.71
C ALA A 381 -15.97 -6.57 -10.77
N ALA A 382 -16.06 -6.22 -12.06
CA ALA A 382 -15.73 -7.12 -13.16
C ALA A 382 -14.23 -7.51 -13.15
N GLY A 383 -13.32 -6.57 -12.83
CA GLY A 383 -11.89 -6.86 -12.67
C GLY A 383 -11.62 -7.81 -11.49
N VAL A 384 -12.25 -7.58 -10.34
CA VAL A 384 -12.14 -8.48 -9.17
C VAL A 384 -12.77 -9.85 -9.46
N PHE A 385 -13.84 -9.90 -10.23
CA PHE A 385 -14.42 -11.18 -10.71
C PHE A 385 -13.43 -11.94 -11.60
N PHE A 386 -12.72 -11.25 -12.49
CA PHE A 386 -11.64 -11.87 -13.26
C PHE A 386 -10.53 -12.42 -12.32
N ALA A 387 -10.12 -11.65 -11.30
CA ALA A 387 -9.16 -12.12 -10.29
C ALA A 387 -9.65 -13.35 -9.53
N PHE A 388 -10.95 -13.40 -9.20
CA PHE A 388 -11.61 -14.55 -8.60
C PHE A 388 -11.52 -15.79 -9.50
N CYS A 389 -11.92 -15.68 -10.76
CA CYS A 389 -11.86 -16.78 -11.74
C CYS A 389 -10.41 -17.26 -11.94
N LEU A 390 -9.46 -16.33 -12.07
CA LEU A 390 -8.04 -16.66 -12.18
C LEU A 390 -7.53 -17.42 -10.94
N THR A 391 -7.93 -16.99 -9.75
CA THR A 391 -7.52 -17.62 -8.48
C THR A 391 -8.10 -19.03 -8.36
N VAL A 392 -9.36 -19.24 -8.76
CA VAL A 392 -9.99 -20.57 -8.82
C VAL A 392 -9.26 -21.49 -9.81
N PHE A 393 -8.92 -20.98 -10.99
CA PHE A 393 -8.15 -21.70 -12.00
C PHE A 393 -6.75 -22.09 -11.49
N LEU A 394 -6.05 -21.19 -10.82
CA LEU A 394 -4.73 -21.48 -10.23
C LEU A 394 -4.84 -22.54 -9.12
N HIS A 395 -5.90 -22.48 -8.32
CA HIS A 395 -6.17 -23.48 -7.28
C HIS A 395 -6.40 -24.88 -7.86
N SER A 396 -7.19 -25.00 -8.95
CA SER A 396 -7.47 -26.27 -9.58
C SER A 396 -6.26 -26.92 -10.25
N ARG A 397 -5.23 -26.15 -10.59
CA ARG A 397 -3.98 -26.64 -11.18
C ARG A 397 -2.89 -26.95 -10.16
N LYS A 398 -3.14 -26.73 -8.88
CA LYS A 398 -2.18 -27.09 -7.83
C LYS A 398 -2.12 -28.63 -7.75
N PRO A 399 -0.94 -29.25 -7.94
CA PRO A 399 -0.82 -30.70 -7.68
C PRO A 399 -1.17 -30.96 -6.22
N ALA A 400 -1.93 -32.06 -5.99
CA ALA A 400 -2.41 -32.49 -4.69
C ALA A 400 -1.26 -32.80 -3.71
#